data_32b9b6b2788f93bbfe260a73986589ba
#
_entry.id   32b9b6b2788f93bbfe260a73986589ba
#
_cell.length_a   1.000
_cell.length_b   1.000
_cell.length_c   1.000
_cell.angle_alpha   90.00
_cell.angle_beta   90.00
_cell.angle_gamma   90.00
#
_symmetry.space_group_name_H-M   'P 1'
#
loop_
_entity.id
_entity.type
_entity.pdbx_description
1 polymer ?
#
loop_
_entity_poly.entity_id
_entity_poly.type
_entity_poly.pdbx_seq_one_letter_code
_entity_poly.pdbx_strand_id
1 'polypeptide(L)'
;ILQRMRELAVQASNDTNTSSDREEIQKEIDALTEEVDRIANNTEFNTQKLLNGNKSGEVGDEIKSAITAVQGVFEITLNEQIQNGTVLKIDGKTITFDAKTGQSQQSIKTALEDKFKDYEITVNTNKQNITLKQRVGKNKTEMSVSETLNGTTQNATVNVTNGVTGRKQQLSEGKVAVQVGANASQSMSIEIGDMRAEALGIRSEKGETLSIETAEKANQAITKFDEALNAVSSQRANLGAVQNRL
;
A
#
# COMPACT_ATOMS: atom_id res chain seq x y z
N ILE A 1 5.41 6.62 17.40
CA ILE A 1 4.89 6.55 16.03
C ILE A 1 3.39 6.20 16.07
N LEU A 2 2.96 5.02 16.52
CA LEU A 2 1.54 4.59 16.51
C LEU A 2 0.61 5.57 17.23
N GLN A 3 1.03 6.18 18.35
CA GLN A 3 0.24 7.22 19.01
C GLN A 3 0.05 8.45 18.12
N ARG A 4 1.10 8.87 17.40
CA ARG A 4 1.01 9.97 16.45
C ARG A 4 0.07 9.65 15.29
N MET A 5 0.13 8.42 14.76
CA MET A 5 -0.80 7.97 13.70
C MET A 5 -2.26 8.02 14.19
N ARG A 6 -2.51 7.59 15.43
CA ARG A 6 -3.83 7.68 16.05
C ARG A 6 -4.30 9.14 16.19
N GLU A 7 -3.44 10.04 16.65
CA GLU A 7 -3.75 11.49 16.74
C GLU A 7 -4.12 12.07 15.38
N LEU A 8 -3.37 11.74 14.34
CA LEU A 8 -3.64 12.15 12.96
C LEU A 8 -4.98 11.62 12.45
N ALA A 9 -5.30 10.36 12.75
CA ALA A 9 -6.60 9.80 12.38
C ALA A 9 -7.75 10.48 13.12
N VAL A 10 -7.59 10.81 14.42
CA VAL A 10 -8.56 11.60 15.17
C VAL A 10 -8.72 13.01 14.59
N GLN A 11 -7.63 13.64 14.19
CA GLN A 11 -7.69 14.93 13.50
C GLN A 11 -8.46 14.80 12.18
N ALA A 12 -8.15 13.79 11.36
CA ALA A 12 -8.80 13.56 10.06
C ALA A 12 -10.29 13.18 10.18
N SER A 13 -10.71 12.59 11.30
CA SER A 13 -12.12 12.24 11.55
C SER A 13 -13.03 13.45 11.77
N ASN A 14 -12.46 14.63 12.01
CA ASN A 14 -13.23 15.85 12.21
C ASN A 14 -13.75 16.37 10.88
N ASP A 15 -15.05 16.65 10.81
CA ASP A 15 -15.74 17.14 9.60
C ASP A 15 -15.30 18.56 9.16
N THR A 16 -14.56 19.27 9.99
CA THR A 16 -13.99 20.58 9.62
C THR A 16 -12.81 20.47 8.65
N ASN A 17 -12.21 19.29 8.47
CA ASN A 17 -11.13 19.08 7.52
C ASN A 17 -11.66 18.98 6.09
N THR A 18 -10.99 19.67 5.18
CA THR A 18 -11.23 19.53 3.74
C THR A 18 -10.59 18.23 3.21
N SER A 19 -10.93 17.85 1.98
CA SER A 19 -10.27 16.72 1.30
C SER A 19 -8.76 16.95 1.17
N SER A 20 -8.35 18.18 0.90
CA SER A 20 -6.93 18.54 0.79
C SER A 20 -6.19 18.39 2.13
N ASP A 21 -6.82 18.78 3.24
CA ASP A 21 -6.22 18.61 4.57
C ASP A 21 -6.04 17.12 4.90
N ARG A 22 -7.03 16.29 4.57
CA ARG A 22 -6.95 14.84 4.75
C ARG A 22 -5.88 14.19 3.87
N GLU A 23 -5.67 14.69 2.66
CA GLU A 23 -4.58 14.22 1.79
C GLU A 23 -3.20 14.49 2.39
N GLU A 24 -2.98 15.66 2.99
CA GLU A 24 -1.72 15.97 3.66
C GLU A 24 -1.51 15.11 4.92
N ILE A 25 -2.56 14.90 5.71
CA ILE A 25 -2.52 13.99 6.86
C ILE A 25 -2.25 12.54 6.40
N GLN A 26 -2.83 12.11 5.27
CA GLN A 26 -2.59 10.77 4.70
C GLN A 26 -1.11 10.57 4.38
N LYS A 27 -0.45 11.55 3.79
CA LYS A 27 0.99 11.48 3.49
C LYS A 27 1.84 11.30 4.77
N GLU A 28 1.46 11.96 5.87
CA GLU A 28 2.14 11.77 7.16
C GLU A 28 1.92 10.35 7.71
N ILE A 29 0.68 9.82 7.61
CA ILE A 29 0.38 8.42 8.01
C ILE A 29 1.15 7.43 7.14
N ASP A 30 1.26 7.66 5.83
CA ASP A 30 2.00 6.81 4.91
C ASP A 30 3.49 6.75 5.30
N ALA A 31 4.10 7.90 5.55
CA ALA A 31 5.49 8.00 5.98
C ALA A 31 5.73 7.32 7.34
N LEU A 32 4.80 7.49 8.29
CA LEU A 32 4.88 6.84 9.60
C LEU A 32 4.70 5.33 9.50
N THR A 33 3.86 4.84 8.58
CA THR A 33 3.68 3.41 8.31
C THR A 33 4.96 2.78 7.74
N GLU A 34 5.63 3.47 6.81
CA GLU A 34 6.93 3.04 6.28
C GLU A 34 8.00 3.01 7.38
N GLU A 35 7.97 3.98 8.30
CA GLU A 35 8.89 4.02 9.42
C GLU A 35 8.67 2.86 10.41
N VAL A 36 7.41 2.45 10.66
CA VAL A 36 7.10 1.24 11.44
C VAL A 36 7.72 0.01 10.79
N ASP A 37 7.54 -0.15 9.48
CA ASP A 37 8.14 -1.26 8.74
C ASP A 37 9.68 -1.22 8.76
N ARG A 38 10.27 -0.03 8.63
CA ARG A 38 11.73 0.15 8.71
C ARG A 38 12.26 -0.29 10.08
N ILE A 39 11.61 0.13 11.16
CA ILE A 39 12.01 -0.25 12.52
C ILE A 39 11.88 -1.76 12.70
N ALA A 40 10.75 -2.34 12.32
CA ALA A 40 10.49 -3.77 12.48
C ALA A 40 11.49 -4.63 11.69
N ASN A 41 11.85 -4.23 10.48
CA ASN A 41 12.77 -4.98 9.64
C ASN A 41 14.25 -4.74 9.97
N ASN A 42 14.60 -3.60 10.57
CA ASN A 42 15.98 -3.25 10.85
C ASN A 42 16.40 -3.51 12.31
N THR A 43 15.42 -3.70 13.20
CA THR A 43 15.76 -4.03 14.60
C THR A 43 16.37 -5.42 14.68
N GLU A 44 17.63 -5.46 15.09
CA GLU A 44 18.39 -6.70 15.21
C GLU A 44 19.23 -6.71 16.50
N PHE A 45 19.49 -7.89 16.99
CA PHE A 45 20.43 -8.15 18.05
C PHE A 45 21.31 -9.32 17.63
N ASN A 46 22.62 -9.14 17.68
CA ASN A 46 23.60 -10.12 17.26
C ASN A 46 23.28 -10.72 15.87
N THR A 47 23.02 -9.86 14.89
CA THR A 47 22.64 -10.20 13.50
C THR A 47 21.29 -10.90 13.33
N GLN A 48 20.54 -11.13 14.40
CA GLN A 48 19.22 -11.73 14.35
C GLN A 48 18.14 -10.64 14.32
N LYS A 49 17.26 -10.71 13.35
CA LYS A 49 16.08 -9.83 13.26
C LYS A 49 15.03 -10.28 14.28
N LEU A 50 14.57 -9.35 15.10
CA LEU A 50 13.71 -9.67 16.23
C LEU A 50 12.23 -9.34 16.00
N LEU A 51 11.93 -8.25 15.27
CA LEU A 51 10.57 -7.71 15.17
C LEU A 51 9.87 -7.99 13.84
N ASN A 52 10.51 -8.70 12.93
CA ASN A 52 10.00 -8.99 11.59
C ASN A 52 9.23 -10.32 11.47
N GLY A 53 8.85 -10.91 12.60
CA GLY A 53 8.13 -12.18 12.67
C GLY A 53 9.02 -13.44 12.68
N ASN A 54 10.33 -13.34 12.40
CA ASN A 54 11.20 -14.51 12.36
C ASN A 54 11.23 -15.27 13.70
N LYS A 55 10.89 -14.63 14.80
CA LYS A 55 10.89 -15.17 16.16
C LYS A 55 9.50 -15.39 16.74
N SER A 56 8.45 -15.42 15.91
CA SER A 56 7.04 -15.46 16.34
C SER A 56 6.45 -16.87 16.51
N GLY A 57 7.19 -17.92 16.24
CA GLY A 57 6.67 -19.30 16.34
C GLY A 57 7.76 -20.36 16.37
N GLU A 58 7.39 -21.60 16.11
CA GLU A 58 8.35 -22.69 15.95
C GLU A 58 9.12 -22.58 14.63
N VAL A 59 10.25 -23.25 14.51
CA VAL A 59 11.06 -23.26 13.29
C VAL A 59 10.23 -23.82 12.13
N GLY A 60 10.08 -23.04 11.06
CA GLY A 60 9.36 -23.44 9.88
C GLY A 60 7.86 -23.10 9.89
N ASP A 61 7.33 -22.52 10.99
CA ASP A 61 5.97 -22.00 11.00
C ASP A 61 5.81 -20.89 9.95
N GLU A 62 4.69 -20.91 9.23
CA GLU A 62 4.40 -19.89 8.25
C GLU A 62 4.03 -18.57 8.93
N ILE A 63 4.83 -17.53 8.68
CA ILE A 63 4.56 -16.17 9.16
C ILE A 63 3.77 -15.39 8.10
N LYS A 64 4.16 -15.56 6.85
CA LYS A 64 3.53 -14.91 5.69
C LYS A 64 3.53 -15.81 4.48
N SER A 65 2.36 -15.98 3.89
CA SER A 65 2.22 -16.70 2.62
C SER A 65 2.89 -15.95 1.46
N ALA A 66 3.38 -16.70 0.49
CA ALA A 66 3.85 -16.13 -0.75
C ALA A 66 2.69 -15.45 -1.51
N ILE A 67 2.94 -14.27 -2.02
CA ILE A 67 2.00 -13.57 -2.90
C ILE A 67 2.67 -13.34 -4.25
N THR A 68 1.99 -13.75 -5.32
CA THR A 68 2.45 -13.44 -6.67
C THR A 68 2.18 -11.96 -6.97
N ALA A 69 3.20 -11.27 -7.49
CA ALA A 69 3.02 -9.89 -7.92
C ALA A 69 2.01 -9.82 -9.08
N VAL A 70 0.99 -9.00 -8.93
CA VAL A 70 0.01 -8.69 -9.97
C VAL A 70 0.07 -7.20 -10.25
N GLN A 71 0.18 -6.84 -11.53
CA GLN A 71 0.18 -5.45 -11.97
C GLN A 71 -1.25 -4.89 -11.94
N GLY A 72 -1.43 -3.67 -11.45
CA GLY A 72 -2.70 -2.97 -11.55
C GLY A 72 -3.02 -2.66 -13.02
N VAL A 73 -4.28 -2.86 -13.40
CA VAL A 73 -4.76 -2.62 -14.77
C VAL A 73 -5.95 -1.68 -14.72
N PHE A 74 -5.90 -0.62 -15.50
CA PHE A 74 -6.99 0.33 -15.71
C PHE A 74 -7.49 0.19 -17.15
N GLU A 75 -8.70 -0.28 -17.31
CA GLU A 75 -9.38 -0.38 -18.59
C GLU A 75 -10.31 0.82 -18.76
N ILE A 76 -9.92 1.76 -19.61
CA ILE A 76 -10.64 2.98 -19.88
C ILE A 76 -11.48 2.76 -21.13
N THR A 77 -12.79 2.94 -21.02
CA THR A 77 -13.71 2.99 -22.16
C THR A 77 -14.18 4.43 -22.37
N LEU A 78 -13.83 5.00 -23.49
CA LEU A 78 -14.24 6.33 -23.90
C LEU A 78 -15.64 6.27 -24.53
N ASN A 79 -16.39 7.36 -24.42
CA ASN A 79 -17.70 7.47 -25.07
C ASN A 79 -17.56 7.66 -26.58
N GLU A 80 -16.51 8.35 -27.00
CA GLU A 80 -16.19 8.61 -28.40
C GLU A 80 -14.83 8.07 -28.81
N GLN A 81 -14.59 7.87 -30.10
CA GLN A 81 -13.26 7.50 -30.60
C GLN A 81 -12.31 8.70 -30.53
N ILE A 82 -11.05 8.42 -30.17
CA ILE A 82 -10.01 9.45 -30.24
C ILE A 82 -9.79 9.87 -31.69
N GLN A 83 -9.94 11.15 -31.91
CA GLN A 83 -9.77 11.81 -33.19
C GLN A 83 -9.08 13.18 -33.03
N ASN A 84 -8.88 13.88 -34.13
CA ASN A 84 -8.34 15.23 -34.09
C ASN A 84 -9.22 16.15 -33.24
N GLY A 85 -8.64 16.83 -32.27
CA GLY A 85 -9.36 17.74 -31.35
C GLY A 85 -9.85 17.05 -30.07
N THR A 86 -9.70 15.71 -29.91
CA THR A 86 -10.01 15.05 -28.65
C THR A 86 -9.00 15.46 -27.56
N VAL A 87 -9.52 15.84 -26.39
CA VAL A 87 -8.70 16.14 -25.21
C VAL A 87 -9.03 15.12 -24.14
N LEU A 88 -8.02 14.35 -23.72
CA LEU A 88 -8.13 13.44 -22.57
C LEU A 88 -7.46 14.04 -21.35
N LYS A 89 -8.16 14.01 -20.23
CA LYS A 89 -7.59 14.35 -18.93
C LYS A 89 -7.61 13.08 -18.07
N ILE A 90 -6.43 12.55 -17.75
CA ILE A 90 -6.23 11.35 -16.94
C ILE A 90 -5.44 11.76 -15.70
N ASP A 91 -6.01 11.62 -14.51
CA ASP A 91 -5.40 11.99 -13.23
C ASP A 91 -4.80 13.41 -13.24
N GLY A 92 -5.54 14.36 -13.75
CA GLY A 92 -5.10 15.75 -13.86
C GLY A 92 -4.12 16.05 -15.00
N LYS A 93 -3.53 15.06 -15.65
CA LYS A 93 -2.67 15.23 -16.82
C LYS A 93 -3.52 15.35 -18.09
N THR A 94 -3.32 16.40 -18.84
CA THR A 94 -4.08 16.66 -20.08
C THR A 94 -3.26 16.25 -21.30
N ILE A 95 -3.91 15.58 -22.25
CA ILE A 95 -3.36 15.22 -23.56
C ILE A 95 -4.35 15.69 -24.62
N THR A 96 -3.88 16.49 -25.56
CA THR A 96 -4.64 16.92 -26.73
C THR A 96 -4.17 16.16 -27.95
N PHE A 97 -5.10 15.51 -28.65
CA PHE A 97 -4.80 14.77 -29.87
C PHE A 97 -5.04 15.68 -31.09
N ASP A 98 -4.01 15.82 -31.88
CA ASP A 98 -4.03 16.58 -33.13
C ASP A 98 -4.12 15.65 -34.36
N ALA A 99 -4.01 16.21 -35.55
CA ALA A 99 -4.05 15.46 -36.82
C ALA A 99 -2.93 14.42 -36.96
N LYS A 100 -1.86 14.50 -36.15
CA LYS A 100 -0.75 13.52 -36.15
C LYS A 100 -0.94 12.47 -35.06
N THR A 101 -1.34 12.89 -33.86
CA THR A 101 -1.39 12.03 -32.67
C THR A 101 -2.71 11.28 -32.50
N GLY A 102 -3.83 11.75 -33.10
CA GLY A 102 -5.13 11.09 -33.03
C GLY A 102 -5.47 10.12 -34.17
N GLN A 103 -4.58 9.92 -35.15
CA GLN A 103 -4.92 9.20 -36.41
C GLN A 103 -4.80 7.67 -36.29
N SER A 104 -3.84 7.14 -35.57
CA SER A 104 -3.61 5.71 -35.47
C SER A 104 -3.49 5.25 -34.02
N GLN A 105 -3.72 3.96 -33.78
CA GLN A 105 -3.46 3.34 -32.47
C GLN A 105 -2.03 3.62 -31.97
N GLN A 106 -1.05 3.50 -32.85
CA GLN A 106 0.34 3.67 -32.50
C GLN A 106 0.67 5.13 -32.12
N SER A 107 0.12 6.13 -32.84
CA SER A 107 0.36 7.53 -32.50
C SER A 107 -0.32 7.92 -31.19
N ILE A 108 -1.53 7.41 -30.92
CA ILE A 108 -2.24 7.59 -29.65
C ILE A 108 -1.44 6.93 -28.51
N LYS A 109 -1.00 5.69 -28.70
CA LYS A 109 -0.17 4.97 -27.73
C LYS A 109 1.09 5.75 -27.38
N THR A 110 1.82 6.23 -28.37
CA THR A 110 3.07 6.99 -28.15
C THR A 110 2.81 8.30 -27.41
N ALA A 111 1.74 9.02 -27.72
CA ALA A 111 1.36 10.25 -27.02
C ALA A 111 1.00 9.99 -25.53
N LEU A 112 0.38 8.86 -25.23
CA LEU A 112 0.07 8.44 -23.87
C LEU A 112 1.32 7.98 -23.13
N GLU A 113 2.18 7.18 -23.74
CA GLU A 113 3.44 6.66 -23.14
C GLU A 113 4.40 7.80 -22.76
N ASP A 114 4.43 8.88 -23.51
CA ASP A 114 5.23 10.06 -23.16
C ASP A 114 4.81 10.69 -21.81
N LYS A 115 3.52 10.69 -21.53
CA LYS A 115 2.94 11.27 -20.30
C LYS A 115 2.86 10.27 -19.13
N PHE A 116 2.70 8.99 -19.43
CA PHE A 116 2.45 7.92 -18.45
C PHE A 116 3.54 6.84 -18.49
N LYS A 117 4.77 7.22 -18.18
CA LYS A 117 5.97 6.34 -18.24
C LYS A 117 5.92 5.14 -17.27
N ASP A 118 5.10 5.24 -16.22
CA ASP A 118 4.92 4.17 -15.22
C ASP A 118 3.94 3.08 -15.67
N TYR A 119 3.41 3.20 -16.89
CA TYR A 119 2.43 2.27 -17.43
C TYR A 119 2.89 1.67 -18.76
N GLU A 120 2.48 0.43 -18.99
CA GLU A 120 2.44 -0.19 -20.29
C GLU A 120 1.06 0.11 -20.90
N ILE A 121 1.00 0.67 -22.10
CA ILE A 121 -0.23 1.18 -22.67
C ILE A 121 -0.61 0.38 -23.91
N THR A 122 -1.88 -0.03 -23.97
CA THR A 122 -2.48 -0.66 -25.13
C THR A 122 -3.72 0.13 -25.56
N VAL A 123 -3.83 0.41 -26.83
CA VAL A 123 -4.99 1.09 -27.46
C VAL A 123 -5.63 0.08 -28.41
N ASN A 124 -6.94 -0.10 -28.35
CA ASN A 124 -7.61 -1.03 -29.25
C ASN A 124 -7.86 -0.44 -30.67
N THR A 125 -8.30 -1.29 -31.60
CA THR A 125 -8.48 -0.92 -33.03
C THR A 125 -9.51 0.17 -33.24
N ASN A 126 -10.55 0.24 -32.41
CA ASN A 126 -11.61 1.27 -32.51
C ASN A 126 -11.23 2.58 -31.79
N LYS A 127 -10.05 2.69 -31.18
CA LYS A 127 -9.53 3.87 -30.46
C LYS A 127 -10.44 4.39 -29.34
N GLN A 128 -11.29 3.53 -28.79
CA GLN A 128 -12.16 3.85 -27.65
C GLN A 128 -11.68 3.21 -26.35
N ASN A 129 -11.05 2.02 -26.43
CA ASN A 129 -10.59 1.33 -25.25
C ASN A 129 -9.07 1.48 -25.12
N ILE A 130 -8.68 1.97 -23.97
CA ILE A 130 -7.28 2.17 -23.59
C ILE A 130 -7.02 1.36 -22.34
N THR A 131 -6.04 0.48 -22.36
CA THR A 131 -5.60 -0.25 -21.18
C THR A 131 -4.27 0.32 -20.70
N LEU A 132 -4.23 0.77 -19.44
CA LEU A 132 -3.01 1.19 -18.75
C LEU A 132 -2.68 0.14 -17.70
N LYS A 133 -1.62 -0.63 -17.94
CA LYS A 133 -1.10 -1.64 -17.03
C LYS A 133 0.07 -1.04 -16.27
N GLN A 134 -0.02 -1.00 -14.93
CA GLN A 134 1.06 -0.47 -14.11
C GLN A 134 2.32 -1.32 -14.24
N ARG A 135 3.48 -0.66 -14.25
CA ARG A 135 4.76 -1.37 -14.10
C ARG A 135 4.90 -1.89 -12.68
N VAL A 136 5.65 -2.97 -12.51
CA VAL A 136 5.80 -3.68 -11.22
C VAL A 136 6.06 -2.73 -10.05
N GLY A 137 5.33 -2.91 -8.94
CA GLY A 137 5.54 -2.19 -7.69
C GLY A 137 4.66 -0.94 -7.48
N LYS A 138 3.67 -0.71 -8.32
CA LYS A 138 2.71 0.41 -8.17
C LYS A 138 1.30 -0.14 -7.88
N ASN A 139 0.66 0.38 -6.85
CA ASN A 139 -0.67 -0.08 -6.38
C ASN A 139 -1.71 1.03 -6.44
N LYS A 140 -1.75 1.80 -7.52
CA LYS A 140 -2.79 2.80 -7.66
C LYS A 140 -4.16 2.12 -7.78
N THR A 141 -5.12 2.57 -6.99
CA THR A 141 -6.45 1.95 -6.84
C THR A 141 -7.53 2.66 -7.63
N GLU A 142 -7.32 3.93 -7.98
CA GLU A 142 -8.30 4.77 -8.65
C GLU A 142 -7.65 5.58 -9.78
N MET A 143 -8.41 5.85 -10.82
CA MET A 143 -7.99 6.70 -11.94
C MET A 143 -9.19 7.49 -12.44
N SER A 144 -9.06 8.81 -12.46
CA SER A 144 -10.09 9.69 -13.04
C SER A 144 -9.78 9.95 -14.51
N VAL A 145 -10.77 9.77 -15.38
CA VAL A 145 -10.63 10.02 -16.82
C VAL A 145 -11.82 10.80 -17.32
N SER A 146 -11.55 11.92 -17.96
CA SER A 146 -12.55 12.66 -18.73
C SER A 146 -12.07 12.92 -20.16
N GLU A 147 -12.98 12.88 -21.09
CA GLU A 147 -12.77 13.21 -22.50
C GLU A 147 -13.51 14.49 -22.86
N THR A 148 -12.92 15.31 -23.69
CA THR A 148 -13.56 16.51 -24.24
C THR A 148 -13.42 16.49 -25.76
N LEU A 149 -14.53 16.54 -26.45
CA LEU A 149 -14.57 16.62 -27.90
C LEU A 149 -15.60 17.72 -28.30
N ASN A 150 -15.24 18.59 -29.21
CA ASN A 150 -16.09 19.68 -29.68
C ASN A 150 -16.69 20.55 -28.56
N GLY A 151 -15.95 20.77 -27.49
CA GLY A 151 -16.38 21.54 -26.32
C GLY A 151 -17.29 20.80 -25.33
N THR A 152 -17.67 19.55 -25.59
CA THR A 152 -18.42 18.70 -24.65
C THR A 152 -17.47 17.83 -23.86
N THR A 153 -17.53 17.94 -22.52
CA THR A 153 -16.74 17.11 -21.62
C THR A 153 -17.61 16.01 -21.01
N GLN A 154 -17.15 14.76 -21.07
CA GLN A 154 -17.80 13.59 -20.51
C GLN A 154 -16.79 12.77 -19.71
N ASN A 155 -17.26 12.05 -18.68
CA ASN A 155 -16.43 11.11 -17.95
C ASN A 155 -16.37 9.77 -18.69
N ALA A 156 -15.17 9.23 -18.84
CA ALA A 156 -14.97 7.89 -19.37
C ALA A 156 -15.25 6.84 -18.29
N THR A 157 -15.66 5.65 -18.72
CA THR A 157 -15.78 4.49 -17.80
C THR A 157 -14.41 3.91 -17.54
N VAL A 158 -14.06 3.71 -16.28
CA VAL A 158 -12.78 3.11 -15.87
C VAL A 158 -13.03 1.88 -15.03
N ASN A 159 -12.65 0.71 -15.54
CA ASN A 159 -12.61 -0.54 -14.78
C ASN A 159 -11.20 -0.71 -14.21
N VAL A 160 -11.12 -0.97 -12.91
CA VAL A 160 -9.85 -1.05 -12.20
C VAL A 160 -9.64 -2.46 -11.66
N THR A 161 -8.52 -3.07 -12.03
CA THR A 161 -7.98 -4.26 -11.36
C THR A 161 -6.77 -3.84 -10.55
N ASN A 162 -6.87 -3.90 -9.23
CA ASN A 162 -5.81 -3.47 -8.34
C ASN A 162 -4.59 -4.39 -8.45
N GLY A 163 -3.42 -3.77 -8.49
CA GLY A 163 -2.15 -4.49 -8.42
C GLY A 163 -1.87 -5.01 -7.01
N VAL A 164 -1.11 -6.08 -6.93
CA VAL A 164 -0.63 -6.66 -5.67
C VAL A 164 0.89 -6.74 -5.71
N THR A 165 1.55 -6.22 -4.68
CA THR A 165 2.99 -6.37 -4.54
C THR A 165 3.32 -7.82 -4.17
N GLY A 166 4.14 -8.47 -5.00
CA GLY A 166 4.58 -9.84 -4.73
C GLY A 166 5.50 -9.91 -3.51
N ARG A 167 5.39 -10.97 -2.75
CA ARG A 167 6.31 -11.31 -1.67
C ARG A 167 6.62 -12.81 -1.68
N LYS A 168 7.80 -13.16 -1.17
CA LYS A 168 8.15 -14.56 -0.93
C LYS A 168 7.49 -15.04 0.35
N GLN A 169 7.21 -16.35 0.43
CA GLN A 169 6.84 -16.98 1.69
C GLN A 169 7.91 -16.72 2.74
N GLN A 170 7.49 -16.36 3.92
CA GLN A 170 8.38 -16.15 5.06
C GLN A 170 8.03 -17.16 6.16
N LEU A 171 9.03 -17.84 6.63
CA LEU A 171 8.92 -18.83 7.70
C LEU A 171 9.63 -18.35 8.96
N SER A 172 9.16 -18.81 10.12
CA SER A 172 9.79 -18.53 11.41
C SER A 172 11.15 -19.22 11.51
N GLU A 173 12.13 -18.51 12.07
CA GLU A 173 13.43 -19.06 12.46
C GLU A 173 13.41 -19.71 13.86
N GLY A 174 12.25 -19.68 14.52
CA GLY A 174 12.04 -20.21 15.85
C GLY A 174 12.15 -19.15 16.96
N LYS A 175 11.68 -19.53 18.15
CA LYS A 175 11.72 -18.69 19.35
C LYS A 175 13.16 -18.42 19.81
N VAL A 176 13.36 -17.32 20.52
CA VAL A 176 14.66 -17.02 21.13
C VAL A 176 14.82 -17.86 22.41
N ALA A 177 15.77 -18.76 22.43
CA ALA A 177 16.09 -19.55 23.64
C ALA A 177 17.15 -18.84 24.48
N VAL A 178 16.84 -18.57 25.74
CA VAL A 178 17.76 -17.96 26.72
C VAL A 178 18.01 -18.90 27.86
N GLN A 179 19.29 -19.14 28.17
CA GLN A 179 19.69 -19.97 29.32
C GLN A 179 19.49 -19.17 30.61
N VAL A 180 18.63 -19.68 31.51
CA VAL A 180 18.28 -19.00 32.77
C VAL A 180 18.90 -19.66 34.01
N GLY A 181 19.50 -20.83 33.88
CA GLY A 181 20.08 -21.54 34.98
C GLY A 181 21.46 -22.14 34.69
N ALA A 182 22.16 -22.60 35.72
CA ALA A 182 23.52 -23.10 35.61
C ALA A 182 23.63 -24.52 35.01
N ASN A 183 22.50 -25.25 34.91
CA ASN A 183 22.49 -26.63 34.43
C ASN A 183 21.98 -26.71 32.97
N ALA A 184 22.37 -27.76 32.27
CA ALA A 184 21.87 -28.05 30.93
C ALA A 184 20.33 -28.15 30.93
N SER A 185 19.69 -27.67 29.87
CA SER A 185 18.22 -27.66 29.68
C SER A 185 17.43 -26.69 30.59
N GLN A 186 18.08 -25.79 31.30
CA GLN A 186 17.44 -24.69 32.04
C GLN A 186 17.30 -23.44 31.15
N SER A 187 16.67 -23.61 30.00
CA SER A 187 16.42 -22.52 29.06
C SER A 187 14.95 -22.10 29.04
N MET A 188 14.72 -20.84 28.74
CA MET A 188 13.40 -20.26 28.52
C MET A 188 13.28 -19.83 27.08
N SER A 189 12.17 -20.18 26.43
CA SER A 189 11.86 -19.74 25.07
C SER A 189 11.07 -18.43 25.11
N ILE A 190 11.53 -17.45 24.35
CA ILE A 190 10.90 -16.15 24.19
C ILE A 190 10.35 -16.07 22.77
N GLU A 191 9.06 -15.81 22.66
CA GLU A 191 8.39 -15.54 21.39
C GLU A 191 8.27 -14.03 21.19
N ILE A 192 8.67 -13.56 20.01
CA ILE A 192 8.59 -12.15 19.65
C ILE A 192 7.71 -12.04 18.40
N GLY A 193 6.54 -11.45 18.58
CA GLY A 193 5.56 -11.29 17.51
C GLY A 193 6.07 -10.43 16.35
N ASP A 194 5.41 -10.56 15.20
CA ASP A 194 5.65 -9.71 14.04
C ASP A 194 5.10 -8.31 14.31
N MET A 195 5.97 -7.29 14.28
CA MET A 195 5.65 -5.89 14.54
C MET A 195 5.65 -5.04 13.27
N ARG A 196 5.65 -5.66 12.09
CA ARG A 196 5.51 -4.94 10.82
C ARG A 196 4.10 -4.38 10.66
N ALA A 197 3.98 -3.33 9.86
CA ALA A 197 2.74 -2.62 9.61
C ALA A 197 1.58 -3.54 9.17
N GLU A 198 1.86 -4.54 8.36
CA GLU A 198 0.88 -5.52 7.91
C GLU A 198 0.40 -6.44 9.05
N ALA A 199 1.32 -6.95 9.88
CA ALA A 199 0.98 -7.81 11.02
C ALA A 199 0.23 -7.03 12.12
N LEU A 200 0.52 -5.75 12.27
CA LEU A 200 -0.19 -4.83 13.16
C LEU A 200 -1.55 -4.37 12.59
N GLY A 201 -1.91 -4.75 11.35
CA GLY A 201 -3.17 -4.39 10.72
C GLY A 201 -3.27 -2.92 10.28
N ILE A 202 -2.14 -2.19 10.25
CA ILE A 202 -2.07 -0.80 9.78
C ILE A 202 -1.69 -0.67 8.30
N ARG A 203 -1.38 -1.79 7.66
CA ARG A 203 -1.18 -1.92 6.21
C ARG A 203 -1.90 -3.17 5.72
N SER A 204 -2.53 -3.10 4.55
CA SER A 204 -3.18 -4.25 3.93
C SER A 204 -2.15 -5.23 3.35
N GLU A 205 -2.57 -6.48 3.08
CA GLU A 205 -1.74 -7.47 2.35
C GLU A 205 -1.32 -7.00 0.96
N LYS A 206 -2.06 -6.06 0.37
CA LYS A 206 -1.73 -5.43 -0.91
C LYS A 206 -0.68 -4.34 -0.82
N GLY A 207 -0.22 -4.01 0.40
CA GLY A 207 0.77 -2.96 0.65
C GLY A 207 0.17 -1.56 0.79
N GLU A 208 -1.16 -1.42 0.82
CA GLU A 208 -1.84 -0.14 0.99
C GLU A 208 -1.90 0.22 2.48
N THR A 209 -1.63 1.47 2.81
CA THR A 209 -1.82 2.03 4.15
C THR A 209 -3.30 2.24 4.46
N LEU A 210 -3.66 2.37 5.73
CA LEU A 210 -5.03 2.71 6.11
C LEU A 210 -5.40 4.08 5.54
N SER A 211 -6.52 4.12 4.82
CA SER A 211 -7.03 5.36 4.23
C SER A 211 -7.81 6.18 5.28
N ILE A 212 -7.60 7.50 5.27
CA ILE A 212 -8.30 8.49 6.09
C ILE A 212 -9.00 9.56 5.24
N GLU A 213 -9.24 9.28 3.96
CA GLU A 213 -9.83 10.23 3.00
C GLU A 213 -11.22 10.72 3.39
N THR A 214 -11.96 9.91 4.17
CA THR A 214 -13.27 10.27 4.70
C THR A 214 -13.28 10.16 6.23
N ALA A 215 -14.17 10.88 6.90
CA ALA A 215 -14.34 10.81 8.35
C ALA A 215 -14.65 9.37 8.82
N GLU A 216 -15.40 8.60 8.03
CA GLU A 216 -15.71 7.21 8.33
C GLU A 216 -14.47 6.32 8.26
N LYS A 217 -13.66 6.43 7.20
CA LYS A 217 -12.39 5.70 7.06
C LYS A 217 -11.40 6.10 8.17
N ALA A 218 -11.35 7.38 8.52
CA ALA A 218 -10.53 7.87 9.62
C ALA A 218 -10.95 7.25 10.97
N ASN A 219 -12.25 7.11 11.25
CA ASN A 219 -12.75 6.44 12.44
C ASN A 219 -12.39 4.95 12.48
N GLN A 220 -12.45 4.26 11.33
CA GLN A 220 -11.99 2.88 11.22
C GLN A 220 -10.48 2.76 11.46
N ALA A 221 -9.70 3.71 10.94
CA ALA A 221 -8.25 3.76 11.15
C ALA A 221 -7.89 3.97 12.63
N ILE A 222 -8.64 4.80 13.38
CA ILE A 222 -8.43 4.97 14.83
C ILE A 222 -8.50 3.61 15.54
N THR A 223 -9.52 2.82 15.25
CA THR A 223 -9.69 1.47 15.85
C THR A 223 -8.49 0.58 15.54
N LYS A 224 -8.00 0.60 14.30
CA LYS A 224 -6.82 -0.18 13.89
C LYS A 224 -5.54 0.28 14.57
N PHE A 225 -5.34 1.57 14.74
CA PHE A 225 -4.20 2.09 15.49
C PHE A 225 -4.26 1.75 16.98
N ASP A 226 -5.46 1.72 17.59
CA ASP A 226 -5.63 1.26 18.97
C ASP A 226 -5.35 -0.24 19.11
N GLU A 227 -5.78 -1.08 18.17
CA GLU A 227 -5.44 -2.50 18.12
C GLU A 227 -3.91 -2.71 18.02
N ALA A 228 -3.24 -1.96 17.14
CA ALA A 228 -1.78 -2.00 16.98
C ALA A 228 -1.03 -1.55 18.26
N LEU A 229 -1.51 -0.48 18.90
CA LEU A 229 -0.95 -0.01 20.20
C LEU A 229 -1.07 -1.09 21.28
N ASN A 230 -2.21 -1.75 21.35
CA ASN A 230 -2.44 -2.84 22.31
C ASN A 230 -1.53 -4.04 22.03
N ALA A 231 -1.35 -4.42 20.76
CA ALA A 231 -0.44 -5.50 20.37
C ALA A 231 1.00 -5.22 20.80
N VAL A 232 1.51 -4.01 20.52
CA VAL A 232 2.86 -3.59 20.90
C VAL A 232 2.99 -3.52 22.44
N SER A 233 1.99 -3.02 23.14
CA SER A 233 1.99 -2.93 24.61
C SER A 233 2.00 -4.30 25.25
N SER A 234 1.23 -5.25 24.74
CA SER A 234 1.21 -6.64 25.18
C SER A 234 2.58 -7.31 24.97
N GLN A 235 3.18 -7.12 23.79
CA GLN A 235 4.52 -7.67 23.52
C GLN A 235 5.58 -7.08 24.46
N ARG A 236 5.52 -5.78 24.74
CA ARG A 236 6.42 -5.13 25.71
C ARG A 236 6.24 -5.68 27.13
N ALA A 237 4.98 -5.90 27.56
CA ALA A 237 4.69 -6.48 28.87
C ALA A 237 5.26 -7.90 28.98
N ASN A 238 5.09 -8.72 27.93
CA ASN A 238 5.65 -10.06 27.87
C ASN A 238 7.19 -10.05 27.98
N LEU A 239 7.85 -9.18 27.22
CA LEU A 239 9.30 -9.03 27.28
C LEU A 239 9.78 -8.52 28.65
N GLY A 240 9.03 -7.57 29.27
CA GLY A 240 9.32 -7.09 30.62
C GLY A 240 9.17 -8.18 31.68
N ALA A 241 8.16 -9.05 31.57
CA ALA A 241 8.01 -10.20 32.46
C ALA A 241 9.17 -11.19 32.31
N VAL A 242 9.64 -11.41 31.09
CA VAL A 242 10.82 -12.25 30.80
C VAL A 242 12.07 -11.62 31.40
N GLN A 243 12.29 -10.33 31.21
CA GLN A 243 13.45 -9.61 31.75
C GLN A 243 13.55 -9.72 33.29
N ASN A 244 12.40 -9.71 33.98
CA ASN A 244 12.38 -9.86 35.43
C ASN A 244 12.67 -11.30 35.91
N ARG A 245 12.65 -12.29 35.00
CA ARG A 245 12.92 -13.70 35.31
C ARG A 245 14.33 -14.11 34.93
N LEU A 246 15.08 -13.31 34.21
CA LEU A 246 16.48 -13.46 33.85
C LEU A 246 17.39 -12.86 34.92
#